data_ca274645bac1172f81a6b5b3c096289d
#
_entry.id   ca274645bac1172f81a6b5b3c096289d
#
_cell.length_a   1.000
_cell.length_b   1.000
_cell.length_c   1.000
_cell.angle_alpha   90.00
_cell.angle_beta   90.00
_cell.angle_gamma   90.00
#
_symmetry.space_group_name_H-M   'P 1'
#
loop_
_entity.id
_entity.type
_entity.pdbx_description
1 polymer ?
#
loop_
_entity_poly.entity_id
_entity_poly.type
_entity_poly.pdbx_seq_one_letter_code
_entity_poly.pdbx_strand_id
1 'polypeptide(L)'
;MSNQDPAARRSTLRTEALRVADDVLFPAAAGVDRTGVVPSSHWRALADAGLYGIAAPVEAGGPGLEFGEVTEILEVLVSGCLSTAFTWLQHHGVVISLSRTPNRSLRDELLEPTVTGRLRAGVAYAGVVPSPPRMTATRTDDGWVFTGHAPFVSGWGTVDLLQISARDTETDDVIAAILPTAELPTAELPTAVRASPVELTAAAATSTVSLQVDGLPVPDARVVSRVSIDEFFTNQNVGVRLNGTLPFGLVRRCTALLDVAGRAPAARRLRERADEARMALDSAMDDATALSAARADAARLALEAVAALVAARGGEALLRGSDAERLFREASFILVAASRPELKDLLVRRFAGEPDSR
;
A
#
# COMPACT_ATOMS: atom_id res chain seq x y z
N MET A 1 -4.53 -11.71 28.28
CA MET A 1 -3.44 -11.25 27.38
C MET A 1 -2.31 -10.75 28.26
N SER A 2 -1.10 -11.35 28.17
CA SER A 2 0.01 -11.06 29.07
C SER A 2 0.47 -9.60 28.89
N ASN A 3 0.71 -8.95 30.00
CA ASN A 3 1.21 -7.57 30.13
C ASN A 3 2.70 -7.53 29.69
N GLN A 4 2.97 -7.76 28.40
CA GLN A 4 4.33 -7.65 27.87
C GLN A 4 4.71 -6.18 27.82
N ASP A 5 5.94 -5.87 28.22
CA ASP A 5 6.55 -4.56 28.07
C ASP A 5 6.39 -4.06 26.63
N PRO A 6 5.87 -2.85 26.40
CA PRO A 6 5.73 -2.28 25.06
C PRO A 6 7.01 -2.35 24.21
N ALA A 7 8.17 -2.12 24.78
CA ALA A 7 9.45 -2.21 24.07
C ALA A 7 9.76 -3.65 23.63
N ALA A 8 9.49 -4.65 24.48
CA ALA A 8 9.66 -6.06 24.13
C ALA A 8 8.70 -6.47 22.99
N ARG A 9 7.44 -5.98 23.01
CA ARG A 9 6.45 -6.24 21.96
C ARG A 9 6.89 -5.63 20.62
N ARG A 10 7.43 -4.42 20.59
CA ARG A 10 7.95 -3.76 19.39
C ARG A 10 9.11 -4.54 18.78
N SER A 11 10.09 -4.94 19.62
CA SER A 11 11.23 -5.75 19.18
C SER A 11 10.79 -7.10 18.60
N THR A 12 9.78 -7.73 19.20
CA THR A 12 9.21 -8.99 18.71
C THR A 12 8.57 -8.81 17.31
N LEU A 13 7.78 -7.76 17.10
CA LEU A 13 7.13 -7.50 15.79
C LEU A 13 8.15 -7.29 14.67
N ARG A 14 9.24 -6.55 14.95
CA ARG A 14 10.32 -6.37 13.99
C ARG A 14 11.01 -7.69 13.65
N THR A 15 11.30 -8.51 14.64
CA THR A 15 11.93 -9.84 14.45
C THR A 15 11.01 -10.75 13.64
N GLU A 16 9.72 -10.77 13.96
CA GLU A 16 8.73 -11.55 13.20
C GLU A 16 8.57 -11.05 11.76
N ALA A 17 8.59 -9.73 11.53
CA ALA A 17 8.55 -9.19 10.17
C ALA A 17 9.75 -9.64 9.33
N LEU A 18 10.96 -9.64 9.92
CA LEU A 18 12.16 -10.17 9.28
C LEU A 18 12.02 -11.66 8.94
N ARG A 19 11.60 -12.47 9.92
CA ARG A 19 11.35 -13.90 9.71
C ARG A 19 10.33 -14.14 8.60
N VAL A 20 9.19 -13.44 8.63
CA VAL A 20 8.17 -13.57 7.58
C VAL A 20 8.72 -13.17 6.21
N ALA A 21 9.46 -12.06 6.13
CA ALA A 21 10.03 -11.59 4.87
C ALA A 21 11.05 -12.57 4.27
N ASP A 22 11.97 -13.10 5.09
CA ASP A 22 13.09 -13.89 4.59
C ASP A 22 12.78 -15.39 4.49
N ASP A 23 11.96 -15.94 5.40
CA ASP A 23 11.68 -17.38 5.43
C ASP A 23 10.38 -17.76 4.68
N VAL A 24 9.44 -16.81 4.51
CA VAL A 24 8.13 -17.10 3.90
C VAL A 24 7.95 -16.36 2.58
N LEU A 25 8.10 -15.02 2.59
CA LEU A 25 7.73 -14.21 1.43
C LEU A 25 8.77 -14.31 0.29
N PHE A 26 10.05 -14.11 0.61
CA PHE A 26 11.09 -14.06 -0.42
C PHE A 26 11.29 -15.39 -1.14
N PRO A 27 11.35 -16.56 -0.47
CA PRO A 27 11.48 -17.85 -1.17
C PRO A 27 10.31 -18.14 -2.13
N ALA A 28 9.13 -17.61 -1.85
CA ALA A 28 7.93 -17.78 -2.68
C ALA A 28 7.77 -16.70 -3.75
N ALA A 29 8.51 -15.58 -3.67
CA ALA A 29 8.25 -14.39 -4.48
C ALA A 29 8.29 -14.61 -6.00
N ALA A 30 9.23 -15.41 -6.49
CA ALA A 30 9.30 -15.79 -7.92
C ALA A 30 8.08 -16.63 -8.36
N GLY A 31 7.55 -17.47 -7.45
CA GLY A 31 6.32 -18.24 -7.68
C GLY A 31 5.09 -17.34 -7.72
N VAL A 32 4.98 -16.41 -6.77
CA VAL A 32 3.91 -15.39 -6.70
C VAL A 32 3.88 -14.53 -7.97
N ASP A 33 5.03 -14.05 -8.41
CA ASP A 33 5.14 -13.26 -9.63
C ASP A 33 4.72 -14.05 -10.88
N ARG A 34 5.17 -15.29 -11.01
CA ARG A 34 4.87 -16.13 -12.15
C ARG A 34 3.40 -16.54 -12.24
N THR A 35 2.76 -16.81 -11.08
CA THR A 35 1.38 -17.31 -11.04
C THR A 35 0.35 -16.17 -10.96
N GLY A 36 0.76 -14.95 -10.58
CA GLY A 36 -0.15 -13.84 -10.31
C GLY A 36 -1.02 -14.06 -9.06
N VAL A 37 -0.63 -14.98 -8.16
CA VAL A 37 -1.41 -15.35 -6.99
C VAL A 37 -0.55 -15.33 -5.72
N VAL A 38 -0.97 -14.59 -4.70
CA VAL A 38 -0.37 -14.66 -3.37
C VAL A 38 -0.96 -15.87 -2.63
N PRO A 39 -0.13 -16.84 -2.19
CA PRO A 39 -0.63 -18.01 -1.49
C PRO A 39 -1.20 -17.64 -0.11
N SER A 40 -2.20 -18.40 0.34
CA SER A 40 -2.85 -18.19 1.65
C SER A 40 -1.89 -18.28 2.84
N SER A 41 -0.76 -18.98 2.67
CA SER A 41 0.31 -19.07 3.68
C SER A 41 0.94 -17.71 4.00
N HIS A 42 1.04 -16.78 3.02
CA HIS A 42 1.53 -15.43 3.26
C HIS A 42 0.60 -14.66 4.21
N TRP A 43 -0.71 -14.70 3.93
CA TRP A 43 -1.72 -14.02 4.75
C TRP A 43 -1.76 -14.57 6.16
N ARG A 44 -1.65 -15.90 6.33
CA ARG A 44 -1.56 -16.54 7.65
C ARG A 44 -0.29 -16.14 8.39
N ALA A 45 0.88 -16.18 7.73
CA ALA A 45 2.14 -15.79 8.36
C ALA A 45 2.11 -14.35 8.87
N LEU A 46 1.49 -13.41 8.11
CA LEU A 46 1.31 -12.02 8.55
C LEU A 46 0.35 -11.92 9.75
N ALA A 47 -0.73 -12.71 9.78
CA ALA A 47 -1.69 -12.72 10.88
C ALA A 47 -1.07 -13.34 12.15
N ASP A 48 -0.43 -14.50 12.03
CA ASP A 48 0.22 -15.21 13.13
C ASP A 48 1.34 -14.37 13.78
N ALA A 49 2.02 -13.54 12.98
CA ALA A 49 3.01 -12.59 13.43
C ALA A 49 2.42 -11.30 14.03
N GLY A 50 1.09 -11.14 14.06
CA GLY A 50 0.41 -9.94 14.60
C GLY A 50 0.59 -8.67 13.75
N LEU A 51 0.94 -8.82 12.47
CA LEU A 51 1.32 -7.69 11.60
C LEU A 51 0.11 -6.94 11.00
N TYR A 52 -1.13 -7.43 11.16
CA TYR A 52 -2.33 -6.72 10.70
C TYR A 52 -2.74 -5.55 11.61
N GLY A 53 -2.35 -5.60 12.88
CA GLY A 53 -2.69 -4.56 13.86
C GLY A 53 -1.65 -3.44 14.02
N ILE A 54 -0.56 -3.41 13.26
CA ILE A 54 0.58 -2.54 13.55
C ILE A 54 0.28 -1.04 13.46
N ALA A 55 -0.70 -0.63 12.68
CA ALA A 55 -1.13 0.77 12.56
C ALA A 55 -2.24 1.13 13.58
N ALA A 56 -2.74 0.18 14.36
CA ALA A 56 -3.75 0.46 15.37
C ALA A 56 -3.12 1.00 16.64
N PRO A 57 -3.71 2.04 17.29
CA PRO A 57 -3.30 2.50 18.59
C PRO A 57 -3.62 1.45 19.67
N VAL A 58 -3.04 1.61 20.87
CA VAL A 58 -3.17 0.64 21.96
C VAL A 58 -4.63 0.44 22.39
N GLU A 59 -5.39 1.52 22.46
CA GLU A 59 -6.82 1.51 22.82
C GLU A 59 -7.70 0.77 21.78
N ALA A 60 -7.20 0.63 20.56
CA ALA A 60 -7.83 -0.16 19.50
C ALA A 60 -7.30 -1.60 19.40
N GLY A 61 -6.52 -2.06 20.38
CA GLY A 61 -5.95 -3.40 20.44
C GLY A 61 -4.63 -3.57 19.68
N GLY A 62 -4.09 -2.50 19.12
CA GLY A 62 -2.81 -2.50 18.41
C GLY A 62 -1.59 -2.48 19.36
N PRO A 63 -0.39 -2.53 18.80
CA PRO A 63 0.87 -2.42 19.56
C PRO A 63 1.23 -0.95 19.90
N GLY A 64 0.57 0.05 19.32
CA GLY A 64 0.91 1.46 19.51
C GLY A 64 2.32 1.79 18.98
N LEU A 65 2.65 1.32 17.77
CA LEU A 65 3.92 1.62 17.14
C LEU A 65 4.00 3.09 16.71
N GLU A 66 5.18 3.65 16.80
CA GLU A 66 5.48 4.92 16.18
C GLU A 66 5.50 4.77 14.64
N PHE A 67 5.24 5.86 13.94
CA PHE A 67 5.16 5.84 12.47
C PHE A 67 6.43 5.31 11.81
N GLY A 68 7.61 5.64 12.32
CA GLY A 68 8.90 5.12 11.85
C GLY A 68 9.02 3.61 11.98
N GLU A 69 8.48 3.02 13.07
CA GLU A 69 8.48 1.56 13.28
C GLU A 69 7.55 0.85 12.28
N VAL A 70 6.40 1.45 11.97
CA VAL A 70 5.47 0.95 10.93
C VAL A 70 6.13 0.95 9.56
N THR A 71 6.83 2.04 9.21
CA THR A 71 7.53 2.12 7.91
C THR A 71 8.70 1.15 7.83
N GLU A 72 9.44 0.90 8.91
CA GLU A 72 10.50 -0.12 8.95
C GLU A 72 9.96 -1.53 8.70
N ILE A 73 8.84 -1.90 9.34
CA ILE A 73 8.18 -3.18 9.11
C ILE A 73 7.72 -3.30 7.65
N LEU A 74 7.14 -2.26 7.09
CA LEU A 74 6.72 -2.24 5.68
C LEU A 74 7.93 -2.45 4.74
N GLU A 75 9.04 -1.76 4.97
CA GLU A 75 10.27 -1.93 4.20
C GLU A 75 10.76 -3.38 4.22
N VAL A 76 10.77 -3.99 5.40
CA VAL A 76 11.17 -5.39 5.58
C VAL A 76 10.26 -6.31 4.76
N LEU A 77 8.95 -6.18 4.86
CA LEU A 77 7.99 -7.03 4.14
C LEU A 77 8.08 -6.85 2.62
N VAL A 78 8.25 -5.61 2.13
CA VAL A 78 8.47 -5.33 0.70
C VAL A 78 9.72 -6.03 0.20
N SER A 79 10.79 -6.11 1.00
CA SER A 79 12.02 -6.84 0.63
C SER A 79 11.80 -8.34 0.46
N GLY A 80 10.74 -8.89 1.05
CA GLY A 80 10.31 -10.27 0.87
C GLY A 80 9.49 -10.48 -0.42
N CYS A 81 8.37 -9.75 -0.55
CA CYS A 81 7.49 -9.84 -1.73
C CYS A 81 6.67 -8.56 -1.86
N LEU A 82 6.94 -7.78 -2.91
CA LEU A 82 6.23 -6.53 -3.17
C LEU A 82 4.71 -6.73 -3.29
N SER A 83 4.26 -7.71 -4.03
CA SER A 83 2.81 -7.96 -4.24
C SER A 83 2.08 -8.22 -2.92
N THR A 84 2.65 -9.07 -2.06
CA THR A 84 2.09 -9.35 -0.73
C THR A 84 2.08 -8.11 0.15
N ALA A 85 3.23 -7.42 0.26
CA ALA A 85 3.39 -6.27 1.13
C ALA A 85 2.53 -5.07 0.66
N PHE A 86 2.40 -4.85 -0.65
CA PHE A 86 1.57 -3.78 -1.20
C PHE A 86 0.08 -4.00 -0.94
N THR A 87 -0.40 -5.23 -1.12
CA THR A 87 -1.81 -5.57 -0.80
C THR A 87 -2.06 -5.45 0.70
N TRP A 88 -1.15 -5.97 1.53
CA TRP A 88 -1.22 -5.86 2.99
C TRP A 88 -1.19 -4.39 3.47
N LEU A 89 -0.41 -3.51 2.82
CA LEU A 89 -0.35 -2.09 3.17
C LEU A 89 -1.72 -1.41 3.10
N GLN A 90 -2.55 -1.76 2.11
CA GLN A 90 -3.87 -1.14 1.93
C GLN A 90 -4.79 -1.35 3.14
N HIS A 91 -4.63 -2.48 3.83
CA HIS A 91 -5.37 -2.84 5.02
C HIS A 91 -5.23 -1.80 6.15
N HIS A 92 -4.05 -1.23 6.33
CA HIS A 92 -3.77 -0.32 7.45
C HIS A 92 -4.50 1.02 7.34
N GLY A 93 -4.82 1.46 6.14
CA GLY A 93 -5.69 2.62 5.93
C GLY A 93 -7.08 2.39 6.53
N VAL A 94 -7.62 1.19 6.38
CA VAL A 94 -8.93 0.81 6.92
C VAL A 94 -8.87 0.64 8.44
N VAL A 95 -7.80 0.04 8.98
CA VAL A 95 -7.58 -0.05 10.44
C VAL A 95 -7.56 1.35 11.07
N ILE A 96 -6.85 2.31 10.48
CA ILE A 96 -6.79 3.69 10.96
C ILE A 96 -8.17 4.36 10.87
N SER A 97 -8.89 4.16 9.76
CA SER A 97 -10.25 4.71 9.58
C SER A 97 -11.21 4.17 10.66
N LEU A 98 -11.21 2.86 10.91
CA LEU A 98 -12.02 2.23 11.95
C LEU A 98 -11.63 2.67 13.37
N SER A 99 -10.35 2.89 13.64
CA SER A 99 -9.88 3.35 14.94
C SER A 99 -10.37 4.76 15.28
N ARG A 100 -10.61 5.60 14.27
CA ARG A 100 -10.96 7.02 14.41
C ARG A 100 -12.43 7.32 14.11
N THR A 101 -13.18 6.35 13.59
CA THR A 101 -14.56 6.60 13.15
C THR A 101 -15.48 7.04 14.30
N PRO A 102 -16.36 8.04 14.08
CA PRO A 102 -17.44 8.35 15.02
C PRO A 102 -18.55 7.28 15.01
N ASN A 103 -18.61 6.42 14.00
CA ASN A 103 -19.59 5.33 13.89
C ASN A 103 -19.21 4.16 14.81
N ARG A 104 -19.68 4.24 16.06
CA ARG A 104 -19.35 3.24 17.10
C ARG A 104 -19.80 1.83 16.71
N SER A 105 -20.98 1.68 16.15
CA SER A 105 -21.51 0.37 15.75
C SER A 105 -20.60 -0.31 14.72
N LEU A 106 -20.19 0.43 13.69
CA LEU A 106 -19.29 -0.08 12.66
C LEU A 106 -17.90 -0.41 13.23
N ARG A 107 -17.40 0.43 14.14
CA ARG A 107 -16.12 0.19 14.83
C ARG A 107 -16.18 -1.08 15.66
N ASP A 108 -17.23 -1.25 16.48
CA ASP A 108 -17.37 -2.39 17.39
C ASP A 108 -17.56 -3.71 16.61
N GLU A 109 -18.18 -3.65 15.43
CA GLU A 109 -18.34 -4.79 14.51
C GLU A 109 -17.00 -5.19 13.84
N LEU A 110 -16.24 -4.22 13.31
CA LEU A 110 -15.17 -4.50 12.35
C LEU A 110 -13.74 -4.30 12.87
N LEU A 111 -13.52 -3.49 13.92
CA LEU A 111 -12.15 -3.10 14.32
C LEU A 111 -11.34 -4.30 14.81
N GLU A 112 -11.84 -5.06 15.76
CA GLU A 112 -11.10 -6.20 16.35
C GLU A 112 -10.81 -7.30 15.32
N PRO A 113 -11.77 -7.76 14.49
CA PRO A 113 -11.48 -8.70 13.41
C PRO A 113 -10.45 -8.19 12.41
N THR A 114 -10.43 -6.87 12.14
CA THR A 114 -9.49 -6.25 11.21
C THR A 114 -8.09 -6.17 11.85
N VAL A 115 -7.97 -5.69 13.08
CA VAL A 115 -6.69 -5.60 13.82
C VAL A 115 -6.03 -6.96 14.00
N THR A 116 -6.81 -8.02 14.14
CA THR A 116 -6.29 -9.40 14.28
C THR A 116 -6.01 -10.09 12.94
N GLY A 117 -6.40 -9.50 11.81
CA GLY A 117 -6.26 -10.10 10.49
C GLY A 117 -7.25 -11.21 10.18
N ARG A 118 -8.30 -11.39 11.00
CA ARG A 118 -9.42 -12.29 10.68
C ARG A 118 -10.24 -11.76 9.52
N LEU A 119 -10.37 -10.42 9.40
CA LEU A 119 -10.88 -9.73 8.23
C LEU A 119 -9.77 -8.89 7.62
N ARG A 120 -9.50 -9.11 6.35
CA ARG A 120 -8.55 -8.33 5.56
C ARG A 120 -9.30 -7.25 4.81
N ALA A 121 -8.71 -6.07 4.71
CA ALA A 121 -9.35 -4.94 4.08
C ALA A 121 -8.52 -4.34 2.94
N GLY A 122 -9.20 -3.79 1.95
CA GLY A 122 -8.63 -3.03 0.85
C GLY A 122 -9.29 -1.66 0.71
N VAL A 123 -8.76 -0.83 -0.19
CA VAL A 123 -9.26 0.52 -0.41
C VAL A 123 -9.53 0.80 -1.89
N ALA A 124 -10.58 1.58 -2.17
CA ALA A 124 -10.96 2.07 -3.48
C ALA A 124 -11.17 3.59 -3.41
N TYR A 125 -10.09 4.38 -3.40
CA TYR A 125 -10.15 5.84 -3.26
C TYR A 125 -9.66 6.60 -4.50
N ALA A 126 -9.02 5.95 -5.46
CA ALA A 126 -8.39 6.63 -6.59
C ALA A 126 -9.40 7.43 -7.47
N GLY A 127 -10.68 7.10 -7.38
CA GLY A 127 -11.75 7.82 -8.08
C GLY A 127 -12.08 9.20 -7.52
N VAL A 128 -11.72 9.51 -6.26
CA VAL A 128 -11.98 10.82 -5.65
C VAL A 128 -10.88 11.85 -5.91
N VAL A 129 -9.69 11.38 -6.30
CA VAL A 129 -8.49 12.24 -6.46
C VAL A 129 -8.60 13.23 -7.64
N PRO A 130 -9.11 12.87 -8.84
CA PRO A 130 -9.22 13.79 -9.97
C PRO A 130 -10.22 14.92 -9.72
N SER A 131 -10.05 16.02 -10.42
CA SER A 131 -11.06 17.09 -10.52
C SER A 131 -11.40 17.30 -12.00
N PRO A 132 -12.66 17.05 -12.42
CA PRO A 132 -13.77 16.51 -11.62
C PRO A 132 -13.53 15.07 -11.13
N PRO A 133 -14.19 14.65 -10.02
CA PRO A 133 -14.03 13.30 -9.49
C PRO A 133 -14.61 12.25 -10.43
N ARG A 134 -14.02 11.06 -10.41
CA ARG A 134 -14.52 9.88 -11.15
C ARG A 134 -15.48 9.03 -10.32
N MET A 135 -15.53 9.24 -9.01
CA MET A 135 -16.42 8.55 -8.08
C MET A 135 -17.18 9.61 -7.28
N THR A 136 -18.51 9.58 -7.38
CA THR A 136 -19.42 10.53 -6.74
C THR A 136 -20.37 9.84 -5.80
N ALA A 137 -20.83 10.56 -4.79
CA ALA A 137 -21.82 10.15 -3.81
C ALA A 137 -22.98 11.16 -3.84
N THR A 138 -24.21 10.65 -3.94
CA THR A 138 -25.43 11.46 -3.83
C THR A 138 -26.16 11.07 -2.56
N ARG A 139 -26.56 12.05 -1.75
CA ARG A 139 -27.31 11.84 -0.51
C ARG A 139 -28.72 11.33 -0.81
N THR A 140 -29.22 10.39 -0.01
CA THR A 140 -30.61 9.89 0.00
C THR A 140 -31.14 9.90 1.43
N ASP A 141 -32.42 9.58 1.62
CA ASP A 141 -33.05 9.55 2.95
C ASP A 141 -32.39 8.50 3.87
N ASP A 142 -31.96 7.36 3.31
CA ASP A 142 -31.44 6.20 4.06
C ASP A 142 -29.90 6.07 4.02
N GLY A 143 -29.20 7.01 3.39
CA GLY A 143 -27.75 6.93 3.22
C GLY A 143 -27.26 7.64 1.96
N TRP A 144 -26.48 6.93 1.16
CA TRP A 144 -25.81 7.44 -0.03
C TRP A 144 -26.00 6.51 -1.22
N VAL A 145 -25.88 7.04 -2.42
CA VAL A 145 -25.75 6.27 -3.66
C VAL A 145 -24.39 6.62 -4.27
N PHE A 146 -23.51 5.62 -4.42
CA PHE A 146 -22.21 5.78 -5.05
C PHE A 146 -22.28 5.42 -6.52
N THR A 147 -21.68 6.26 -7.38
CA THR A 147 -21.62 6.05 -8.84
C THR A 147 -20.28 6.52 -9.37
N GLY A 148 -19.69 5.76 -10.27
CA GLY A 148 -18.47 6.16 -10.95
C GLY A 148 -17.43 5.04 -11.09
N HIS A 149 -16.15 5.41 -11.05
CA HIS A 149 -15.06 4.53 -11.38
C HIS A 149 -13.85 4.74 -10.45
N ALA A 150 -13.37 3.65 -9.84
CA ALA A 150 -12.12 3.62 -9.10
C ALA A 150 -11.10 2.74 -9.86
N PRO A 151 -10.07 3.32 -10.50
CA PRO A 151 -9.01 2.56 -11.13
C PRO A 151 -8.06 1.97 -10.08
N PHE A 152 -7.44 0.84 -10.42
CA PHE A 152 -6.36 0.22 -9.65
C PHE A 152 -6.73 -0.08 -8.18
N VAL A 153 -7.82 -0.81 -7.97
CA VAL A 153 -8.21 -1.36 -6.67
C VAL A 153 -7.51 -2.70 -6.47
N SER A 154 -6.55 -2.75 -5.54
CA SER A 154 -5.75 -3.94 -5.26
C SER A 154 -6.37 -4.80 -4.17
N GLY A 155 -6.08 -6.11 -4.19
CA GLY A 155 -6.57 -7.08 -3.21
C GLY A 155 -7.92 -7.69 -3.58
N TRP A 156 -8.46 -7.46 -4.76
CA TRP A 156 -9.75 -8.04 -5.17
C TRP A 156 -9.73 -9.56 -5.10
N GLY A 157 -10.77 -10.14 -4.47
CA GLY A 157 -10.85 -11.60 -4.24
C GLY A 157 -9.96 -12.13 -3.12
N THR A 158 -9.15 -11.25 -2.49
CA THR A 158 -8.31 -11.63 -1.33
C THR A 158 -8.64 -10.86 -0.06
N VAL A 159 -9.33 -9.73 -0.18
CA VAL A 159 -9.81 -8.92 0.96
C VAL A 159 -11.27 -9.22 1.25
N ASP A 160 -11.63 -9.18 2.53
CA ASP A 160 -12.98 -9.46 3.03
C ASP A 160 -13.82 -8.18 3.10
N LEU A 161 -13.14 -7.02 3.26
CA LEU A 161 -13.73 -5.69 3.36
C LEU A 161 -13.12 -4.76 2.31
N LEU A 162 -13.95 -3.87 1.75
CA LEU A 162 -13.50 -2.81 0.86
C LEU A 162 -13.98 -1.45 1.37
N GLN A 163 -13.04 -0.55 1.67
CA GLN A 163 -13.36 0.85 1.92
C GLN A 163 -13.44 1.58 0.59
N ILE A 164 -14.65 1.98 0.20
CA ILE A 164 -14.90 2.75 -1.03
C ILE A 164 -15.09 4.21 -0.65
N SER A 165 -14.43 5.11 -1.38
CA SER A 165 -14.55 6.56 -1.20
C SER A 165 -15.16 7.21 -2.43
N ALA A 166 -16.07 8.16 -2.22
CA ALA A 166 -16.74 8.94 -3.27
C ALA A 166 -16.87 10.39 -2.83
N ARG A 167 -16.93 11.34 -3.79
CA ARG A 167 -17.13 12.76 -3.49
C ARG A 167 -18.63 13.10 -3.53
N ASP A 168 -19.10 13.75 -2.47
CA ASP A 168 -20.45 14.28 -2.38
C ASP A 168 -20.69 15.30 -3.50
N THR A 169 -21.78 15.10 -4.26
CA THR A 169 -22.15 15.96 -5.39
C THR A 169 -22.57 17.37 -5.00
N GLU A 170 -22.93 17.60 -3.73
CA GLU A 170 -23.41 18.90 -3.22
C GLU A 170 -22.31 19.68 -2.48
N THR A 171 -21.54 18.98 -1.63
CA THR A 171 -20.57 19.65 -0.73
C THR A 171 -19.13 19.43 -1.15
N ASP A 172 -18.86 18.51 -2.06
CA ASP A 172 -17.52 18.04 -2.45
C ASP A 172 -16.74 17.30 -1.31
N ASP A 173 -17.40 17.00 -0.20
CA ASP A 173 -16.82 16.19 0.86
C ASP A 173 -16.53 14.76 0.37
N VAL A 174 -15.50 14.15 0.93
CA VAL A 174 -15.21 12.74 0.69
C VAL A 174 -15.95 11.87 1.70
N ILE A 175 -16.85 11.05 1.19
CA ILE A 175 -17.59 10.04 1.95
C ILE A 175 -16.85 8.71 1.78
N ALA A 176 -16.41 8.10 2.88
CA ALA A 176 -15.82 6.76 2.87
C ALA A 176 -16.74 5.77 3.59
N ALA A 177 -16.98 4.63 2.96
CA ALA A 177 -17.80 3.55 3.52
C ALA A 177 -17.06 2.21 3.45
N ILE A 178 -17.26 1.34 4.43
CA ILE A 178 -16.69 -0.01 4.48
C ILE A 178 -17.79 -1.02 4.21
N LEU A 179 -17.60 -1.81 3.17
CA LEU A 179 -18.55 -2.83 2.72
C LEU A 179 -17.86 -4.20 2.69
N PRO A 180 -18.53 -5.28 3.19
CA PRO A 180 -18.07 -6.63 2.94
C PRO A 180 -18.03 -6.93 1.44
N THR A 181 -16.93 -7.46 0.93
CA THR A 181 -16.78 -7.75 -0.51
C THR A 181 -17.77 -8.82 -0.98
N ALA A 182 -18.16 -9.74 -0.10
CA ALA A 182 -19.16 -10.76 -0.38
C ALA A 182 -20.58 -10.21 -0.55
N GLU A 183 -20.88 -9.03 -0.02
CA GLU A 183 -22.17 -8.35 -0.11
C GLU A 183 -22.26 -7.39 -1.32
N LEU A 184 -21.14 -7.15 -2.02
CA LEU A 184 -21.17 -6.30 -3.20
C LEU A 184 -21.99 -6.98 -4.33
N PRO A 185 -22.95 -6.29 -4.95
CA PRO A 185 -23.81 -6.86 -5.97
C PRO A 185 -23.06 -7.01 -7.31
N THR A 186 -22.24 -8.05 -7.41
CA THR A 186 -21.38 -8.32 -8.58
C THR A 186 -21.88 -9.47 -9.46
N ALA A 187 -22.85 -10.26 -8.99
CA ALA A 187 -23.21 -11.55 -9.60
C ALA A 187 -24.33 -11.46 -10.64
N GLU A 188 -25.24 -10.48 -10.53
CA GLU A 188 -26.41 -10.36 -11.38
C GLU A 188 -26.38 -9.06 -12.22
N LEU A 189 -26.82 -9.13 -13.47
CA LEU A 189 -26.92 -7.95 -14.35
C LEU A 189 -28.38 -7.42 -14.38
N PRO A 190 -28.58 -6.07 -14.33
CA PRO A 190 -27.57 -5.03 -14.17
C PRO A 190 -26.99 -5.03 -12.74
N THR A 191 -25.64 -5.10 -12.62
CA THR A 191 -25.01 -5.09 -11.31
C THR A 191 -24.55 -3.68 -10.94
N ALA A 192 -24.70 -3.30 -9.67
CA ALA A 192 -24.21 -2.02 -9.18
C ALA A 192 -22.67 -1.96 -9.06
N VAL A 193 -21.98 -3.11 -9.11
CA VAL A 193 -20.51 -3.18 -9.03
C VAL A 193 -19.97 -4.13 -10.09
N ARG A 194 -19.01 -3.65 -10.89
CA ARG A 194 -18.26 -4.47 -11.85
C ARG A 194 -16.77 -4.32 -11.61
N ALA A 195 -16.12 -5.44 -11.34
CA ALA A 195 -14.66 -5.52 -11.19
C ALA A 195 -14.06 -6.13 -12.45
N SER A 196 -13.23 -5.39 -13.16
CA SER A 196 -12.53 -5.84 -14.36
C SER A 196 -11.03 -6.00 -14.03
N PRO A 197 -10.44 -7.20 -14.19
CA PRO A 197 -9.01 -7.42 -13.96
C PRO A 197 -8.14 -6.46 -14.78
N VAL A 198 -7.04 -6.00 -14.19
CA VAL A 198 -6.03 -5.19 -14.86
C VAL A 198 -4.78 -6.04 -15.05
N GLU A 199 -4.35 -6.22 -16.30
CA GLU A 199 -3.12 -6.94 -16.62
C GLU A 199 -1.91 -6.06 -16.33
N LEU A 200 -1.19 -6.38 -15.25
CA LEU A 200 0.00 -5.66 -14.82
C LEU A 200 1.26 -6.41 -15.25
N THR A 201 2.26 -5.70 -15.78
CA THR A 201 3.58 -6.26 -16.11
C THR A 201 4.44 -6.55 -14.88
N ALA A 202 4.10 -5.97 -13.74
CA ALA A 202 4.76 -6.17 -12.45
C ALA A 202 3.71 -6.16 -11.34
N ALA A 203 3.98 -6.87 -10.25
CA ALA A 203 3.07 -6.98 -9.11
C ALA A 203 1.66 -7.48 -9.48
N ALA A 204 1.54 -8.33 -10.51
CA ALA A 204 0.26 -8.89 -10.97
C ALA A 204 -0.51 -9.62 -9.84
N ALA A 205 0.21 -10.23 -8.90
CA ALA A 205 -0.36 -10.92 -7.75
C ALA A 205 -1.02 -9.98 -6.72
N THR A 206 -0.99 -8.66 -6.91
CA THR A 206 -1.81 -7.74 -6.13
C THR A 206 -3.30 -7.87 -6.43
N SER A 207 -3.70 -8.68 -7.41
CA SER A 207 -5.09 -8.88 -7.83
C SER A 207 -5.82 -7.55 -8.03
N THR A 208 -5.18 -6.66 -8.81
CA THR A 208 -5.70 -5.31 -9.05
C THR A 208 -6.80 -5.33 -10.11
N VAL A 209 -7.88 -4.61 -9.83
CA VAL A 209 -9.01 -4.45 -10.74
C VAL A 209 -9.30 -2.96 -11.00
N SER A 210 -10.02 -2.72 -12.09
CA SER A 210 -10.75 -1.48 -12.34
C SER A 210 -12.18 -1.68 -11.84
N LEU A 211 -12.62 -0.88 -10.87
CA LEU A 211 -13.93 -1.00 -10.24
C LEU A 211 -14.89 0.05 -10.80
N GLN A 212 -15.91 -0.41 -11.53
CA GLN A 212 -17.04 0.41 -11.97
C GLN A 212 -18.18 0.23 -10.97
N VAL A 213 -18.75 1.35 -10.53
CA VAL A 213 -19.86 1.41 -9.58
C VAL A 213 -21.01 2.18 -10.24
N ASP A 214 -22.20 1.59 -10.24
CA ASP A 214 -23.39 2.17 -10.87
C ASP A 214 -24.58 2.10 -9.91
N GLY A 215 -24.82 3.19 -9.20
CA GLY A 215 -25.95 3.30 -8.29
C GLY A 215 -25.86 2.39 -7.06
N LEU A 216 -24.64 2.16 -6.51
CA LEU A 216 -24.47 1.34 -5.32
C LEU A 216 -25.07 2.01 -4.07
N PRO A 217 -26.11 1.43 -3.44
CA PRO A 217 -26.63 1.95 -2.19
C PRO A 217 -25.66 1.71 -1.04
N VAL A 218 -25.40 2.75 -0.27
CA VAL A 218 -24.49 2.75 0.89
C VAL A 218 -25.23 3.29 2.11
N PRO A 219 -25.69 2.43 3.03
CA PRO A 219 -26.36 2.87 4.26
C PRO A 219 -25.44 3.70 5.15
N ASP A 220 -25.99 4.68 5.89
CA ASP A 220 -25.22 5.47 6.87
C ASP A 220 -24.49 4.59 7.89
N ALA A 221 -25.03 3.44 8.24
CA ALA A 221 -24.43 2.47 9.13
C ALA A 221 -23.06 1.92 8.62
N ARG A 222 -22.78 2.02 7.32
CA ARG A 222 -21.52 1.61 6.68
C ARG A 222 -20.54 2.76 6.46
N VAL A 223 -20.95 4.00 6.69
CA VAL A 223 -20.08 5.17 6.54
C VAL A 223 -19.08 5.21 7.70
N VAL A 224 -17.80 5.16 7.36
CA VAL A 224 -16.67 5.21 8.31
C VAL A 224 -16.18 6.64 8.54
N SER A 225 -16.24 7.49 7.52
CA SER A 225 -15.86 8.91 7.65
C SER A 225 -16.52 9.79 6.58
N ARG A 226 -16.69 11.06 6.93
CA ARG A 226 -16.97 12.17 6.04
C ARG A 226 -16.00 13.28 6.38
N VAL A 227 -15.21 13.72 5.41
CA VAL A 227 -14.20 14.77 5.59
C VAL A 227 -14.24 15.74 4.41
N SER A 228 -13.88 16.99 4.62
CA SER A 228 -13.74 17.92 3.52
C SER A 228 -12.66 17.48 2.54
N ILE A 229 -12.73 17.93 1.29
CA ILE A 229 -11.72 17.61 0.28
C ILE A 229 -10.32 18.11 0.68
N ASP A 230 -10.24 19.24 1.34
CA ASP A 230 -8.97 19.82 1.82
C ASP A 230 -8.36 18.94 2.93
N GLU A 231 -9.18 18.49 3.90
CA GLU A 231 -8.75 17.57 4.94
C GLU A 231 -8.33 16.22 4.35
N PHE A 232 -9.06 15.72 3.37
CA PHE A 232 -8.70 14.50 2.66
C PHE A 232 -7.31 14.62 2.05
N PHE A 233 -7.00 15.71 1.33
CA PHE A 233 -5.69 15.90 0.72
C PHE A 233 -4.57 16.13 1.74
N THR A 234 -4.84 16.84 2.84
CA THR A 234 -3.89 17.01 3.94
C THR A 234 -3.49 15.66 4.55
N ASN A 235 -4.47 14.80 4.81
CA ASN A 235 -4.25 13.47 5.38
C ASN A 235 -3.49 12.52 4.42
N GLN A 236 -3.43 12.85 3.12
CA GLN A 236 -2.72 12.04 2.13
C GLN A 236 -1.19 12.06 2.28
N ASN A 237 -0.59 13.00 3.01
CA ASN A 237 0.86 13.02 3.24
C ASN A 237 1.34 11.73 3.92
N VAL A 238 0.57 11.20 4.87
CA VAL A 238 0.84 9.89 5.50
C VAL A 238 0.88 8.78 4.44
N GLY A 239 -0.10 8.75 3.53
CA GLY A 239 -0.14 7.79 2.42
C GLY A 239 1.03 7.96 1.43
N VAL A 240 1.42 9.21 1.13
CA VAL A 240 2.59 9.50 0.28
C VAL A 240 3.86 8.99 0.93
N ARG A 241 4.06 9.22 2.25
CA ARG A 241 5.21 8.73 3.00
C ARG A 241 5.25 7.20 3.08
N LEU A 242 4.12 6.55 3.35
CA LEU A 242 4.02 5.08 3.37
C LEU A 242 4.39 4.47 2.01
N ASN A 243 3.83 4.99 0.91
CA ASN A 243 4.20 4.54 -0.43
C ASN A 243 5.66 4.90 -0.79
N GLY A 244 6.20 5.96 -0.21
CA GLY A 244 7.62 6.33 -0.29
C GLY A 244 8.56 5.36 0.43
N THR A 245 8.04 4.42 1.21
CA THR A 245 8.80 3.34 1.86
C THR A 245 9.05 2.16 0.92
N LEU A 246 8.16 1.91 -0.04
CA LEU A 246 8.27 0.76 -0.96
C LEU A 246 9.63 0.67 -1.67
N PRO A 247 10.22 1.78 -2.17
CA PRO A 247 11.55 1.77 -2.77
C PRO A 247 12.63 1.13 -1.89
N PHE A 248 12.60 1.41 -0.60
CA PHE A 248 13.64 0.93 0.33
C PHE A 248 13.61 -0.58 0.53
N GLY A 249 12.43 -1.20 0.46
CA GLY A 249 12.32 -2.65 0.46
C GLY A 249 13.04 -3.29 -0.72
N LEU A 250 12.93 -2.70 -1.92
CA LEU A 250 13.69 -3.17 -3.08
C LEU A 250 15.19 -2.93 -2.90
N VAL A 251 15.60 -1.73 -2.44
CA VAL A 251 17.03 -1.44 -2.15
C VAL A 251 17.59 -2.44 -1.15
N ARG A 252 16.84 -2.73 -0.07
CA ARG A 252 17.20 -3.73 0.93
C ARG A 252 17.47 -5.10 0.31
N ARG A 253 16.56 -5.61 -0.52
CA ARG A 253 16.72 -6.90 -1.20
C ARG A 253 17.86 -6.89 -2.21
N CYS A 254 17.95 -5.84 -3.03
CA CYS A 254 19.04 -5.69 -4.01
C CYS A 254 20.42 -5.66 -3.34
N THR A 255 20.57 -4.96 -2.23
CA THR A 255 21.83 -4.88 -1.51
C THR A 255 22.23 -6.21 -0.87
N ALA A 256 21.25 -6.98 -0.35
CA ALA A 256 21.52 -8.33 0.15
C ALA A 256 21.99 -9.27 -0.99
N LEU A 257 21.37 -9.20 -2.16
CA LEU A 257 21.77 -9.99 -3.32
C LEU A 257 23.11 -9.55 -3.93
N LEU A 258 23.44 -8.25 -3.84
CA LEU A 258 24.76 -7.72 -4.23
C LEU A 258 25.86 -8.21 -3.30
N ASP A 259 25.60 -8.32 -1.98
CA ASP A 259 26.55 -8.90 -1.04
C ASP A 259 26.85 -10.36 -1.40
N VAL A 260 25.82 -11.16 -1.67
CA VAL A 260 25.97 -12.55 -2.13
C VAL A 260 26.74 -12.64 -3.45
N ALA A 261 26.57 -11.65 -4.34
CA ALA A 261 27.31 -11.55 -5.60
C ALA A 261 28.75 -11.00 -5.45
N GLY A 262 29.25 -10.82 -4.22
CA GLY A 262 30.60 -10.30 -3.94
C GLY A 262 30.76 -8.80 -4.22
N ARG A 263 29.65 -8.04 -4.24
CA ARG A 263 29.64 -6.59 -4.51
C ARG A 263 29.39 -5.75 -3.23
N ALA A 264 29.95 -6.16 -2.12
CA ALA A 264 29.77 -5.52 -0.81
C ALA A 264 30.03 -3.98 -0.78
N PRO A 265 31.06 -3.41 -1.47
CA PRO A 265 31.23 -1.96 -1.51
C PRO A 265 30.05 -1.23 -2.16
N ALA A 266 29.49 -1.76 -3.25
CA ALA A 266 28.33 -1.18 -3.92
C ALA A 266 27.08 -1.30 -3.04
N ALA A 267 26.85 -2.46 -2.41
CA ALA A 267 25.76 -2.70 -1.49
C ALA A 267 25.76 -1.70 -0.32
N ARG A 268 26.94 -1.45 0.29
CA ARG A 268 27.08 -0.48 1.37
C ARG A 268 26.72 0.94 0.92
N ARG A 269 27.24 1.40 -0.22
CA ARG A 269 26.92 2.73 -0.75
C ARG A 269 25.41 2.92 -1.01
N LEU A 270 24.74 1.90 -1.52
CA LEU A 270 23.30 1.97 -1.77
C LEU A 270 22.51 2.01 -0.45
N ARG A 271 22.95 1.33 0.62
CA ARG A 271 22.36 1.43 1.95
C ARG A 271 22.53 2.83 2.54
N GLU A 272 23.75 3.40 2.47
CA GLU A 272 24.02 4.78 2.93
C GLU A 272 23.08 5.78 2.24
N ARG A 273 22.93 5.69 0.93
CA ARG A 273 21.98 6.54 0.15
C ARG A 273 20.52 6.28 0.53
N ALA A 274 20.15 5.05 0.87
CA ALA A 274 18.81 4.74 1.34
C ALA A 274 18.53 5.37 2.70
N ASP A 275 19.52 5.40 3.61
CA ASP A 275 19.41 6.07 4.90
C ASP A 275 19.21 7.59 4.72
N GLU A 276 19.98 8.23 3.83
CA GLU A 276 19.84 9.65 3.48
C GLU A 276 18.42 9.94 2.90
N ALA A 277 17.95 9.10 1.98
CA ALA A 277 16.64 9.27 1.37
C ALA A 277 15.48 9.06 2.35
N ARG A 278 15.60 8.13 3.34
CA ARG A 278 14.61 7.99 4.41
C ARG A 278 14.54 9.25 5.27
N MET A 279 15.70 9.77 5.70
CA MET A 279 15.74 11.02 6.47
C MET A 279 15.09 12.18 5.73
N ALA A 280 15.32 12.28 4.41
CA ALA A 280 14.69 13.31 3.58
C ALA A 280 13.17 13.17 3.55
N LEU A 281 12.63 11.95 3.41
CA LEU A 281 11.19 11.68 3.45
C LEU A 281 10.58 12.00 4.83
N ASP A 282 11.26 11.64 5.92
CA ASP A 282 10.78 11.89 7.27
C ASP A 282 10.76 13.37 7.60
N SER A 283 11.77 14.11 7.15
CA SER A 283 11.86 15.57 7.34
C SER A 283 10.86 16.38 6.50
N ALA A 284 10.31 15.78 5.44
CA ALA A 284 9.42 16.45 4.50
C ALA A 284 7.91 16.25 4.80
N MET A 285 7.54 15.60 5.91
CA MET A 285 6.15 15.21 6.20
C MET A 285 5.16 16.37 6.22
N ASP A 286 5.60 17.55 6.62
CA ASP A 286 4.76 18.77 6.71
C ASP A 286 4.78 19.62 5.42
N ASP A 287 5.58 19.22 4.41
CA ASP A 287 5.69 19.90 3.12
C ASP A 287 5.40 18.92 1.97
N ALA A 288 4.21 19.01 1.39
CA ALA A 288 3.76 18.12 0.32
C ALA A 288 4.66 18.15 -0.93
N THR A 289 5.26 19.31 -1.23
CA THR A 289 6.18 19.48 -2.38
C THR A 289 7.51 18.79 -2.09
N ALA A 290 8.12 19.08 -0.94
CA ALA A 290 9.35 18.43 -0.51
C ALA A 290 9.17 16.91 -0.36
N LEU A 291 8.03 16.46 0.19
CA LEU A 291 7.70 15.04 0.33
C LEU A 291 7.58 14.34 -1.02
N SER A 292 6.95 14.98 -2.01
CA SER A 292 6.84 14.44 -3.37
C SER A 292 8.22 14.36 -4.05
N ALA A 293 9.08 15.35 -3.85
CA ALA A 293 10.45 15.34 -4.36
C ALA A 293 11.29 14.21 -3.72
N ALA A 294 11.26 14.09 -2.39
CA ALA A 294 11.96 13.03 -1.67
C ALA A 294 11.46 11.62 -2.08
N ARG A 295 10.15 11.48 -2.33
CA ARG A 295 9.57 10.23 -2.85
C ARG A 295 10.06 9.90 -4.26
N ALA A 296 10.19 10.90 -5.15
CA ALA A 296 10.74 10.70 -6.49
C ALA A 296 12.20 10.22 -6.42
N ASP A 297 13.00 10.80 -5.51
CA ASP A 297 14.40 10.38 -5.32
C ASP A 297 14.51 8.97 -4.76
N ALA A 298 13.66 8.60 -3.81
CA ALA A 298 13.61 7.24 -3.28
C ALA A 298 13.24 6.21 -4.37
N ALA A 299 12.26 6.53 -5.23
CA ALA A 299 11.86 5.66 -6.34
C ALA A 299 12.99 5.52 -7.38
N ARG A 300 13.71 6.60 -7.69
CA ARG A 300 14.89 6.57 -8.56
C ARG A 300 15.99 5.71 -7.95
N LEU A 301 16.26 5.84 -6.65
CA LEU A 301 17.27 5.02 -5.96
C LEU A 301 16.96 3.52 -6.06
N ALA A 302 15.71 3.12 -5.94
CA ALA A 302 15.32 1.72 -6.11
C ALA A 302 15.65 1.22 -7.53
N LEU A 303 15.35 2.00 -8.56
CA LEU A 303 15.69 1.64 -9.93
C LEU A 303 17.22 1.52 -10.14
N GLU A 304 18.01 2.45 -9.58
CA GLU A 304 19.46 2.40 -9.62
C GLU A 304 20.02 1.17 -8.88
N ALA A 305 19.46 0.81 -7.73
CA ALA A 305 19.86 -0.38 -6.99
C ALA A 305 19.58 -1.68 -7.75
N VAL A 306 18.43 -1.75 -8.41
CA VAL A 306 18.10 -2.89 -9.27
C VAL A 306 18.97 -2.93 -10.51
N ALA A 307 19.24 -1.79 -11.16
CA ALA A 307 20.16 -1.71 -12.28
C ALA A 307 21.57 -2.19 -11.92
N ALA A 308 22.06 -1.84 -10.72
CA ALA A 308 23.34 -2.34 -10.19
C ALA A 308 23.32 -3.86 -9.98
N LEU A 309 22.19 -4.43 -9.49
CA LEU A 309 22.02 -5.87 -9.34
C LEU A 309 22.00 -6.58 -10.70
N VAL A 310 21.27 -6.05 -11.68
CA VAL A 310 21.23 -6.58 -13.06
C VAL A 310 22.64 -6.60 -13.67
N ALA A 311 23.39 -5.52 -13.54
CA ALA A 311 24.76 -5.43 -14.02
C ALA A 311 25.69 -6.45 -13.30
N ALA A 312 25.51 -6.64 -12.00
CA ALA A 312 26.29 -7.61 -11.22
C ALA A 312 26.00 -9.06 -11.60
N ARG A 313 24.75 -9.40 -11.97
CA ARG A 313 24.31 -10.75 -12.37
C ARG A 313 24.54 -11.02 -13.86
N GLY A 314 24.77 -9.99 -14.67
CA GLY A 314 24.99 -10.14 -16.11
C GLY A 314 23.79 -10.78 -16.82
N GLY A 315 24.02 -11.64 -17.80
CA GLY A 315 22.97 -12.27 -18.62
C GLY A 315 21.96 -13.12 -17.83
N GLU A 316 22.33 -13.64 -16.68
CA GLU A 316 21.40 -14.36 -15.78
C GLU A 316 20.22 -13.48 -15.31
N ALA A 317 20.46 -12.19 -15.15
CA ALA A 317 19.42 -11.23 -14.77
C ALA A 317 18.29 -11.09 -15.79
N LEU A 318 18.49 -11.55 -17.02
CA LEU A 318 17.48 -11.51 -18.10
C LEU A 318 16.66 -12.81 -18.18
N LEU A 319 17.01 -13.82 -17.40
CA LEU A 319 16.25 -15.06 -17.37
C LEU A 319 14.94 -14.84 -16.61
N ARG A 320 13.83 -15.19 -17.26
CA ARG A 320 12.50 -15.11 -16.65
C ARG A 320 12.45 -15.93 -15.36
N GLY A 321 12.00 -15.30 -14.29
CA GLY A 321 11.91 -15.89 -12.95
C GLY A 321 13.19 -15.74 -12.12
N SER A 322 14.23 -15.04 -12.61
CA SER A 322 15.33 -14.61 -11.76
C SER A 322 14.89 -13.46 -10.84
N ASP A 323 15.49 -13.36 -9.65
CA ASP A 323 15.18 -12.27 -8.72
C ASP A 323 15.51 -10.91 -9.33
N ALA A 324 16.60 -10.78 -10.07
CA ALA A 324 17.01 -9.52 -10.67
C ALA A 324 15.99 -9.04 -11.74
N GLU A 325 15.48 -9.95 -12.58
CA GLU A 325 14.45 -9.66 -13.59
C GLU A 325 13.15 -9.23 -12.91
N ARG A 326 12.68 -9.96 -11.89
CA ARG A 326 11.48 -9.64 -11.14
C ARG A 326 11.60 -8.28 -10.45
N LEU A 327 12.68 -8.04 -9.71
CA LEU A 327 12.93 -6.79 -9.01
C LEU A 327 13.01 -5.58 -9.97
N PHE A 328 13.50 -5.79 -11.22
CA PHE A 328 13.53 -4.74 -12.24
C PHE A 328 12.11 -4.32 -12.65
N ARG A 329 11.21 -5.26 -12.85
CA ARG A 329 9.80 -4.96 -13.11
C ARG A 329 9.11 -4.34 -11.88
N GLU A 330 9.38 -4.84 -10.69
CA GLU A 330 8.87 -4.28 -9.44
C GLU A 330 9.33 -2.82 -9.22
N ALA A 331 10.56 -2.46 -9.61
CA ALA A 331 11.02 -1.06 -9.56
C ALA A 331 10.20 -0.16 -10.48
N SER A 332 9.81 -0.64 -11.67
CA SER A 332 8.93 0.12 -12.56
C SER A 332 7.52 0.34 -11.97
N PHE A 333 6.98 -0.66 -11.25
CA PHE A 333 5.72 -0.52 -10.52
C PHE A 333 5.82 0.59 -9.45
N ILE A 334 6.92 0.64 -8.71
CA ILE A 334 7.11 1.64 -7.64
C ILE A 334 7.14 3.08 -8.17
N LEU A 335 7.63 3.31 -9.39
CA LEU A 335 7.61 4.64 -10.01
C LEU A 335 6.18 5.20 -10.15
N VAL A 336 5.20 4.32 -10.36
CA VAL A 336 3.82 4.73 -10.71
C VAL A 336 2.78 4.36 -9.64
N ALA A 337 3.11 3.51 -8.68
CA ALA A 337 2.18 3.09 -7.64
C ALA A 337 1.73 4.29 -6.80
N ALA A 338 0.42 4.46 -6.62
CA ALA A 338 -0.19 5.57 -5.88
C ALA A 338 0.40 6.97 -6.26
N SER A 339 0.80 7.15 -7.54
CA SER A 339 1.39 8.40 -8.00
C SER A 339 0.32 9.46 -8.28
N ARG A 340 0.71 10.72 -8.05
CA ARG A 340 -0.07 11.92 -8.39
C ARG A 340 0.58 12.63 -9.59
N PRO A 341 -0.13 13.55 -10.25
CA PRO A 341 0.42 14.31 -11.37
C PRO A 341 1.78 14.95 -11.04
N GLU A 342 1.91 15.57 -9.86
CA GLU A 342 3.13 16.26 -9.41
C GLU A 342 4.32 15.28 -9.32
N LEU A 343 4.10 14.09 -8.77
CA LEU A 343 5.13 13.05 -8.67
C LEU A 343 5.55 12.55 -10.06
N LYS A 344 4.59 12.39 -10.98
CA LYS A 344 4.87 11.96 -12.35
C LYS A 344 5.77 12.98 -13.08
N ASP A 345 5.41 14.26 -12.97
CA ASP A 345 6.18 15.35 -13.59
C ASP A 345 7.60 15.43 -13.01
N LEU A 346 7.74 15.29 -11.69
CA LEU A 346 9.05 15.23 -11.03
C LEU A 346 9.90 14.06 -11.53
N LEU A 347 9.32 12.86 -11.62
CA LEU A 347 10.04 11.68 -12.11
C LEU A 347 10.46 11.85 -13.57
N VAL A 348 9.59 12.37 -14.44
CA VAL A 348 9.93 12.62 -15.86
C VAL A 348 11.11 13.59 -15.94
N ARG A 349 11.06 14.72 -15.24
CA ARG A 349 12.17 15.71 -15.23
C ARG A 349 13.48 15.08 -14.73
N ARG A 350 13.45 14.35 -13.62
CA ARG A 350 14.63 13.70 -13.05
C ARG A 350 15.27 12.69 -13.99
N PHE A 351 14.46 11.88 -14.69
CA PHE A 351 14.99 10.93 -15.68
C PHE A 351 15.43 11.61 -16.96
N ALA A 352 14.84 12.75 -17.34
CA ALA A 352 15.30 13.58 -18.48
C ALA A 352 16.55 14.41 -18.16
N GLY A 353 16.98 14.47 -16.88
CA GLY A 353 18.11 15.32 -16.46
C GLY A 353 17.78 16.82 -16.47
N GLU A 354 16.50 17.18 -16.38
CA GLU A 354 16.06 18.55 -16.28
C GLU A 354 16.32 19.12 -14.88
N PRO A 355 16.77 20.38 -14.75
CA PRO A 355 16.94 21.00 -13.44
C PRO A 355 15.57 21.19 -12.76
N ASP A 356 15.56 21.10 -11.43
CA ASP A 356 14.37 21.44 -10.65
C ASP A 356 13.99 22.90 -10.95
N SER A 357 12.74 23.12 -11.37
CA SER A 357 12.22 24.49 -11.54
C SER A 357 12.24 25.19 -10.18
N ARG A 358 12.94 26.32 -10.11
CA ARG A 358 13.01 27.18 -8.91
C ARG A 358 11.65 27.79 -8.59
#